data_9af263d6e485e654a4c7ade4743e9fea
#
_entry.id   9af263d6e485e654a4c7ade4743e9fea
#
_cell.length_a   1.000
_cell.length_b   1.000
_cell.length_c   1.000
_cell.angle_alpha   90.00
_cell.angle_beta   90.00
_cell.angle_gamma   90.00
#
_symmetry.space_group_name_H-M   'P 1'
#
loop_
_entity.id
_entity.type
_entity.pdbx_description
1 polymer ?
#
loop_
_entity_poly.entity_id
_entity_poly.type
_entity_poly.pdbx_seq_one_letter_code
_entity_poly.pdbx_strand_id
1 'polypeptide(L)'
;MPTTAEELMRSRYSAFTRNDEAYISASWAATTRPPPPLTSPDDNAQWLGLDVRSHHSEGDGATVEFVARYRIHGRAHRLHEVSRFVREQGRWYYLDGSFPAGRKKK
;
A
#
# COMPACT_ATOMS: atom_id res chain seq x y z
N MET A 1 -2.07 15.14 -6.81
CA MET A 1 -0.79 14.76 -6.17
C MET A 1 -0.98 14.66 -4.67
N PRO A 2 -0.70 13.54 -4.07
CA PRO A 2 -0.88 13.40 -2.61
C PRO A 2 0.06 14.34 -1.85
N THR A 3 -0.49 15.01 -0.85
CA THR A 3 0.29 15.92 -0.03
C THR A 3 0.67 15.32 1.32
N THR A 4 0.10 14.16 1.67
CA THR A 4 0.45 13.44 2.89
C THR A 4 0.67 11.98 2.56
N ALA A 5 1.36 11.28 3.46
CA ALA A 5 1.58 9.84 3.30
C ALA A 5 0.26 9.08 3.33
N GLU A 6 -0.69 9.53 4.16
CA GLU A 6 -2.00 8.88 4.20
C GLU A 6 -2.72 9.01 2.87
N GLU A 7 -2.68 10.20 2.25
CA GLU A 7 -3.30 10.39 0.94
C GLU A 7 -2.65 9.50 -0.10
N LEU A 8 -1.32 9.38 -0.04
CA LEU A 8 -0.62 8.51 -0.96
C LEU A 8 -1.05 7.06 -0.75
N MET A 9 -1.14 6.62 0.50
CA MET A 9 -1.54 5.25 0.77
C MET A 9 -2.94 4.96 0.22
N ARG A 10 -3.89 5.89 0.41
CA ARG A 10 -5.24 5.71 -0.09
C ARG A 10 -5.28 5.68 -1.61
N SER A 11 -4.45 6.50 -2.27
CA SER A 11 -4.40 6.51 -3.73
C SER A 11 -3.80 5.20 -4.26
N ARG A 12 -2.83 4.63 -3.55
CA ARG A 12 -2.26 3.35 -3.94
C ARG A 12 -3.28 2.21 -3.76
N TYR A 13 -4.08 2.26 -2.68
CA TYR A 13 -5.16 1.29 -2.51
C TYR A 13 -6.10 1.34 -3.71
N SER A 14 -6.52 2.54 -4.12
CA SER A 14 -7.38 2.68 -5.29
C SER A 14 -6.72 2.13 -6.54
N ALA A 15 -5.42 2.38 -6.69
CA ALA A 15 -4.68 1.88 -7.85
C ALA A 15 -4.65 0.36 -7.87
N PHE A 16 -4.48 -0.28 -6.71
CA PHE A 16 -4.53 -1.74 -6.65
C PHE A 16 -5.91 -2.26 -7.03
N THR A 17 -6.98 -1.57 -6.64
CA THR A 17 -8.32 -2.02 -7.00
C THR A 17 -8.56 -1.98 -8.50
N ARG A 18 -7.79 -1.17 -9.22
CA ARG A 18 -7.92 -1.02 -10.66
C ARG A 18 -6.78 -1.69 -11.43
N ASN A 19 -5.87 -2.33 -10.71
CA ASN A 19 -4.66 -2.93 -11.31
C ASN A 19 -3.87 -1.90 -12.11
N ASP A 20 -3.73 -0.70 -11.55
CA ASP A 20 -3.02 0.40 -12.18
C ASP A 20 -1.53 0.25 -11.91
N GLU A 21 -0.90 -0.60 -12.69
CA GLU A 21 0.52 -0.95 -12.52
C GLU A 21 1.40 0.28 -12.62
N ALA A 22 1.11 1.18 -13.53
CA ALA A 22 1.94 2.35 -13.75
C ALA A 22 1.96 3.24 -12.51
N TYR A 23 0.81 3.45 -11.89
CA TYR A 23 0.75 4.30 -10.69
C TYR A 23 1.45 3.63 -9.50
N ILE A 24 1.25 2.32 -9.34
CA ILE A 24 1.91 1.58 -8.27
C ILE A 24 3.42 1.70 -8.40
N SER A 25 3.94 1.53 -9.60
CA SER A 25 5.37 1.64 -9.85
C SER A 25 5.87 3.07 -9.61
N ALA A 26 5.18 4.06 -10.14
CA ALA A 26 5.60 5.46 -10.04
C ALA A 26 5.58 5.96 -8.60
N SER A 27 4.70 5.43 -7.76
CA SER A 27 4.57 5.86 -6.37
C SER A 27 5.42 5.05 -5.40
N TRP A 28 6.24 4.14 -5.89
CA TRP A 28 7.14 3.32 -5.07
C TRP A 28 8.54 3.93 -5.14
N ALA A 29 9.20 4.11 -4.00
CA ALA A 29 10.55 4.67 -3.98
C ALA A 29 11.49 3.78 -4.79
N ALA A 30 12.34 4.41 -5.60
CA ALA A 30 13.20 3.67 -6.52
C ALA A 30 14.12 2.70 -5.80
N THR A 31 14.53 3.05 -4.58
CA THR A 31 15.48 2.23 -3.82
C THR A 31 14.91 0.88 -3.41
N THR A 32 13.59 0.78 -3.29
CA THR A 32 12.96 -0.46 -2.83
C THR A 32 11.97 -1.03 -3.83
N ARG A 33 11.80 -0.38 -4.97
CA ARG A 33 10.83 -0.83 -5.98
C ARG A 33 11.22 -2.20 -6.54
N PRO A 34 10.34 -3.21 -6.41
CA PRO A 34 10.64 -4.51 -7.00
C PRO A 34 10.44 -4.48 -8.51
N PRO A 35 10.96 -5.48 -9.21
CA PRO A 35 10.70 -5.57 -10.66
C PRO A 35 9.23 -5.87 -10.93
N PRO A 36 8.71 -5.43 -12.06
CA PRO A 36 7.32 -5.74 -12.41
C PRO A 36 7.13 -7.24 -12.65
N PRO A 37 5.91 -7.75 -12.53
CA PRO A 37 4.68 -7.00 -12.28
C PRO A 37 4.48 -6.70 -10.80
N LEU A 38 3.85 -5.55 -10.51
CA LEU A 38 3.57 -5.11 -9.15
C LEU A 38 2.10 -5.32 -8.75
N THR A 39 1.26 -5.65 -9.71
CA THR A 39 -0.14 -5.97 -9.47
C THR A 39 -0.38 -7.39 -9.98
N SER A 40 -1.47 -7.98 -9.50
CA SER A 40 -1.80 -9.37 -9.84
C SER A 40 -3.22 -9.46 -10.38
N PRO A 41 -3.47 -8.96 -11.61
CA PRO A 41 -4.83 -8.96 -12.14
C PRO A 41 -5.43 -10.36 -12.25
N ASP A 42 -4.59 -11.37 -12.38
CA ASP A 42 -5.08 -12.74 -12.50
C ASP A 42 -5.68 -13.28 -11.21
N ASP A 43 -5.31 -12.68 -10.07
CA ASP A 43 -5.88 -13.10 -8.79
C ASP A 43 -7.35 -12.75 -8.69
N ASN A 44 -7.81 -11.82 -9.51
CA ASN A 44 -9.21 -11.42 -9.52
C ASN A 44 -9.70 -11.02 -8.14
N ALA A 45 -8.86 -10.31 -7.41
CA ALA A 45 -9.19 -9.89 -6.06
C ALA A 45 -10.28 -8.83 -6.11
N GLN A 46 -11.25 -8.99 -5.23
CA GLN A 46 -12.32 -8.02 -5.05
C GLN A 46 -12.05 -7.26 -3.76
N TRP A 47 -11.70 -5.99 -3.87
CA TRP A 47 -11.37 -5.18 -2.71
C TRP A 47 -12.66 -4.71 -2.04
N LEU A 48 -12.77 -4.96 -0.73
CA LEU A 48 -14.00 -4.75 0.00
C LEU A 48 -13.98 -3.55 0.92
N GLY A 49 -12.79 -3.08 1.29
CA GLY A 49 -12.73 -1.91 2.16
C GLY A 49 -11.34 -1.66 2.68
N LEU A 50 -11.15 -0.44 3.15
CA LEU A 50 -9.89 0.04 3.71
C LEU A 50 -10.18 0.76 5.02
N ASP A 51 -9.43 0.41 6.06
CA ASP A 51 -9.57 1.00 7.38
C ASP A 51 -8.20 1.50 7.82
N VAL A 52 -8.01 2.82 7.81
CA VAL A 52 -6.76 3.41 8.26
C VAL A 52 -6.82 3.53 9.78
N ARG A 53 -5.89 2.85 10.45
CA ARG A 53 -5.86 2.77 11.91
C ARG A 53 -5.09 3.91 12.54
N SER A 54 -3.96 4.29 11.95
CA SER A 54 -3.15 5.38 12.49
C SER A 54 -2.19 5.86 11.42
N HIS A 55 -1.68 7.06 11.63
CA HIS A 55 -0.61 7.57 10.78
C HIS A 55 0.25 8.51 11.60
N HIS A 56 1.51 8.59 11.21
CA HIS A 56 2.49 9.41 11.90
C HIS A 56 3.51 9.90 10.89
N SER A 57 3.83 11.20 10.96
CA SER A 57 4.84 11.80 10.09
C SER A 57 5.88 12.50 10.92
N GLU A 58 7.13 12.39 10.51
CA GLU A 58 8.22 13.07 11.17
C GLU A 58 9.29 13.38 10.13
N GLY A 59 9.47 14.67 9.81
CA GLY A 59 10.42 15.06 8.78
C GLY A 59 10.01 14.49 7.44
N ASP A 60 10.94 13.81 6.79
CA ASP A 60 10.69 13.22 5.47
C ASP A 60 10.31 11.76 5.56
N GLY A 61 9.95 11.28 6.74
CA GLY A 61 9.49 9.92 6.94
C GLY A 61 8.08 9.88 7.48
N ALA A 62 7.37 8.81 7.18
CA ALA A 62 6.01 8.63 7.70
C ALA A 62 5.66 7.16 7.74
N THR A 63 4.70 6.82 8.60
CA THR A 63 4.11 5.49 8.65
C THR A 63 2.60 5.62 8.60
N VAL A 64 1.96 4.62 7.99
CA VAL A 64 0.50 4.53 7.98
C VAL A 64 0.16 3.08 8.27
N GLU A 65 -0.63 2.87 9.32
CA GLU A 65 -1.12 1.53 9.67
C GLU A 65 -2.55 1.39 9.16
N PHE A 66 -2.81 0.30 8.47
CA PHE A 66 -4.14 0.10 7.90
C PHE A 66 -4.49 -1.38 7.82
N VAL A 67 -5.78 -1.63 7.66
CA VAL A 67 -6.31 -2.96 7.37
C VAL A 67 -7.11 -2.86 6.08
N ALA A 68 -6.77 -3.70 5.11
CA ALA A 68 -7.52 -3.80 3.87
C ALA A 68 -8.22 -5.14 3.83
N ARG A 69 -9.44 -5.16 3.33
CA ARG A 69 -10.22 -6.39 3.21
C ARG A 69 -10.46 -6.69 1.74
N TYR A 70 -10.33 -7.95 1.37
CA TYR A 70 -10.53 -8.33 -0.01
C TYR A 70 -11.01 -9.76 -0.07
N ARG A 71 -11.51 -10.14 -1.25
CA ARG A 71 -12.03 -11.50 -1.49
C ARG A 71 -11.37 -12.08 -2.71
N ILE A 72 -10.88 -13.31 -2.59
CA ILE A 72 -10.33 -14.05 -3.71
C ILE A 72 -11.02 -15.40 -3.73
N HIS A 73 -11.58 -15.75 -4.87
CA HIS A 73 -12.27 -17.04 -5.07
C HIS A 73 -13.34 -17.27 -4.00
N GLY A 74 -14.07 -16.21 -3.67
CA GLY A 74 -15.16 -16.31 -2.70
C GLY A 74 -14.72 -16.32 -1.25
N ARG A 75 -13.43 -16.24 -0.98
CA ARG A 75 -12.91 -16.26 0.40
C ARG A 75 -12.45 -14.87 0.81
N ALA A 76 -12.90 -14.45 1.97
CA ALA A 76 -12.54 -13.13 2.51
C ALA A 76 -11.15 -13.20 3.16
N HIS A 77 -10.37 -12.16 2.93
CA HIS A 77 -9.03 -12.03 3.49
C HIS A 77 -8.88 -10.64 4.10
N ARG A 78 -7.90 -10.54 4.96
CA ARG A 78 -7.61 -9.30 5.68
C ARG A 78 -6.11 -9.07 5.63
N LEU A 79 -5.71 -7.89 5.16
CA LEU A 79 -4.31 -7.49 5.11
C LEU A 79 -4.10 -6.39 6.14
N HIS A 80 -3.26 -6.64 7.13
CA HIS A 80 -2.89 -5.65 8.14
C HIS A 80 -1.44 -5.28 7.90
N GLU A 81 -1.18 -4.01 7.62
CA GLU A 81 0.16 -3.57 7.26
C GLU A 81 0.47 -2.24 7.92
N VAL A 82 1.73 -2.07 8.32
CA VAL A 82 2.28 -0.77 8.67
C VAL A 82 3.22 -0.40 7.55
N SER A 83 2.82 0.57 6.74
CA SER A 83 3.60 1.00 5.58
C SER A 83 4.51 2.14 5.97
N ARG A 84 5.72 2.14 5.41
CA ARG A 84 6.64 3.25 5.58
C ARG A 84 6.73 4.03 4.29
N PHE A 85 6.81 5.35 4.43
CA PHE A 85 6.85 6.28 3.31
C PHE A 85 8.01 7.23 3.48
N VAL A 86 8.50 7.75 2.38
CA VAL A 86 9.60 8.72 2.39
C VAL A 86 9.21 9.87 1.47
N ARG A 87 9.60 11.09 1.87
CA ARG A 87 9.39 12.27 1.05
C ARG A 87 10.71 12.68 0.40
N GLU A 88 10.71 12.75 -0.92
CA GLU A 88 11.87 13.13 -1.70
C GLU A 88 11.47 14.27 -2.62
N GLN A 89 12.17 15.39 -2.51
CA GLN A 89 11.90 16.58 -3.33
C GLN A 89 10.44 17.00 -3.23
N GLY A 90 9.90 16.96 -2.00
CA GLY A 90 8.54 17.40 -1.74
C GLY A 90 7.46 16.40 -2.10
N ARG A 91 7.81 15.20 -2.49
CA ARG A 91 6.86 14.20 -2.97
C ARG A 91 6.97 12.93 -2.14
N TRP A 92 5.82 12.37 -1.73
CA TRP A 92 5.78 11.15 -0.95
C TRP A 92 5.86 9.92 -1.83
N TYR A 93 6.61 8.91 -1.38
CA TYR A 93 6.72 7.62 -2.05
C TYR A 93 6.57 6.51 -1.02
N TYR A 94 5.99 5.39 -1.43
CA TYR A 94 5.94 4.19 -0.60
C TYR A 94 7.34 3.59 -0.55
N LEU A 95 7.79 3.22 0.64
CA LEU A 95 9.11 2.64 0.82
C LEU A 95 9.02 1.13 1.01
N ASP A 96 8.37 0.69 2.08
CA ASP A 96 8.16 -0.73 2.36
C ASP A 96 7.08 -0.85 3.43
N GLY A 97 6.83 -2.09 3.87
CA GLY A 97 5.85 -2.33 4.89
C GLY A 97 6.19 -3.51 5.76
N SER A 98 5.54 -3.59 6.90
CA SER A 98 5.63 -4.73 7.79
C SER A 98 4.23 -5.21 8.11
N PHE A 99 4.12 -6.46 8.56
CA PHE A 99 2.84 -7.12 8.75
C PHE A 99 2.75 -7.63 10.18
N PRO A 100 2.29 -6.76 11.11
CA PRO A 100 2.37 -7.09 12.53
C PRO A 100 1.47 -8.23 12.97
N ALA A 101 0.43 -8.53 12.21
CA ALA A 101 -0.60 -9.47 12.68
C ALA A 101 -0.45 -10.85 12.09
N GLY A 102 0.73 -11.38 12.06
CA GLY A 102 0.87 -12.79 11.84
C GLY A 102 0.75 -13.22 10.41
N ARG A 103 1.44 -12.61 9.61
CA ARG A 103 1.59 -13.17 8.30
C ARG A 103 2.50 -14.35 8.31
N LYS A 104 2.86 -14.77 9.25
CA LYS A 104 3.74 -15.81 9.44
C LYS A 104 3.34 -17.10 9.22
N LYS A 105 2.97 -17.31 9.13
CA LYS A 105 2.76 -18.29 8.96
C LYS A 105 2.69 -18.74 8.30
N LYS A 106 2.81 -18.84 8.12
CA LYS A 106 2.75 -19.35 7.58
C LYS A 106 2.96 -19.67 7.33
#